data_bafa2e2cad464f97a35356595f89872f
#
_entry.id   bafa2e2cad464f97a35356595f89872f
#
_cell.length_a   1.000
_cell.length_b   1.000
_cell.length_c   1.000
_cell.angle_alpha   90.00
_cell.angle_beta   90.00
_cell.angle_gamma   90.00
#
_symmetry.space_group_name_H-M   'P 1'
#
loop_
_entity.id
_entity.type
_entity.pdbx_description
1 polymer ?
#
loop_
_entity_poly.entity_id
_entity_poly.type
_entity_poly.pdbx_seq_one_letter_code
_entity_poly.pdbx_strand_id
1 'polypeptide(L)'
;MNIELTDTPKDQDEAFVIAQVQKYSSRFIVRDQRSLCVFARDGNGIMIGGLTGRTNWQFLEVLFLWVHEQHRKTGLASKLMAMAESEAIKRGCKNARLDTFSFQALGFYQKLGYQEVGHLPGFGGQHTRHFLHKSLCTGA
;
A
#
# COMPACT_ATOMS: atom_id res chain seq x y z
N MET A 1 -35.45 1.49 -16.32
CA MET A 1 -34.06 1.32 -15.91
C MET A 1 -33.15 2.03 -16.89
N ASN A 2 -32.20 2.81 -16.39
CA ASN A 2 -31.22 3.51 -17.22
C ASN A 2 -29.81 3.14 -16.74
N ILE A 3 -28.96 2.68 -17.66
CA ILE A 3 -27.59 2.28 -17.36
C ILE A 3 -26.65 3.17 -18.18
N GLU A 4 -25.72 3.81 -17.51
CA GLU A 4 -24.81 4.77 -18.10
C GLU A 4 -23.37 4.25 -18.05
N LEU A 5 -22.65 4.38 -19.18
CA LEU A 5 -21.20 4.10 -19.27
C LEU A 5 -20.48 5.45 -19.42
N THR A 6 -19.48 5.72 -18.60
CA THR A 6 -18.72 6.97 -18.69
C THR A 6 -17.26 6.75 -18.26
N ASP A 7 -16.34 7.49 -18.90
CA ASP A 7 -14.94 7.60 -18.48
C ASP A 7 -14.66 8.95 -17.81
N THR A 8 -15.70 9.77 -17.59
CA THR A 8 -15.62 11.05 -16.92
C THR A 8 -16.66 11.14 -15.80
N PRO A 9 -16.59 10.23 -14.81
CA PRO A 9 -17.61 10.18 -13.76
C PRO A 9 -17.52 11.39 -12.84
N LYS A 10 -18.67 11.75 -12.25
CA LYS A 10 -18.71 12.75 -11.19
C LYS A 10 -18.16 12.11 -9.91
N ASP A 11 -17.37 12.88 -9.16
CA ASP A 11 -16.80 12.42 -7.88
C ASP A 11 -17.90 11.92 -6.93
N GLN A 12 -19.02 12.60 -6.89
CA GLN A 12 -20.13 12.23 -6.00
C GLN A 12 -20.75 10.88 -6.38
N ASP A 13 -20.74 10.51 -7.65
CA ASP A 13 -21.28 9.22 -8.08
C ASP A 13 -20.36 8.08 -7.69
N GLU A 14 -19.05 8.26 -7.85
CA GLU A 14 -18.07 7.27 -7.37
C GLU A 14 -18.15 7.11 -5.86
N ALA A 15 -18.22 8.24 -5.13
CA ALA A 15 -18.31 8.21 -3.67
C ALA A 15 -19.59 7.52 -3.19
N PHE A 16 -20.68 7.68 -3.92
CA PHE A 16 -21.95 7.04 -3.59
C PHE A 16 -21.84 5.51 -3.69
N VAL A 17 -21.24 5.01 -4.76
CA VAL A 17 -21.04 3.55 -4.94
C VAL A 17 -20.17 2.99 -3.84
N ILE A 18 -19.06 3.66 -3.54
CA ILE A 18 -18.14 3.24 -2.48
C ILE A 18 -18.86 3.19 -1.14
N ALA A 19 -19.65 4.24 -0.82
CA ALA A 19 -20.40 4.30 0.43
C ALA A 19 -21.41 3.16 0.56
N GLN A 20 -22.06 2.77 -0.54
CA GLN A 20 -23.00 1.64 -0.50
C GLN A 20 -22.30 0.32 -0.20
N VAL A 21 -21.12 0.09 -0.80
CA VAL A 21 -20.34 -1.12 -0.53
C VAL A 21 -19.88 -1.13 0.94
N GLN A 22 -19.40 0.01 1.45
CA GLN A 22 -18.96 0.12 2.84
C GLN A 22 -20.11 -0.13 3.82
N LYS A 23 -21.30 0.38 3.51
CA LYS A 23 -22.49 0.17 4.32
C LYS A 23 -22.85 -1.33 4.39
N TYR A 24 -22.78 -2.00 3.25
CA TYR A 24 -23.04 -3.45 3.21
C TYR A 24 -21.98 -4.21 4.02
N SER A 25 -20.70 -3.89 3.84
CA SER A 25 -19.61 -4.55 4.54
C SER A 25 -19.69 -4.37 6.04
N SER A 26 -20.22 -3.24 6.51
CA SER A 26 -20.35 -2.95 7.95
C SER A 26 -21.30 -3.90 8.69
N ARG A 27 -22.10 -4.68 7.95
CA ARG A 27 -22.92 -5.74 8.53
C ARG A 27 -22.07 -6.90 9.04
N PHE A 28 -20.85 -7.05 8.53
CA PHE A 28 -20.00 -8.21 8.81
C PHE A 28 -18.77 -7.84 9.62
N ILE A 29 -18.22 -6.64 9.41
CA ILE A 29 -17.01 -6.21 10.09
C ILE A 29 -17.02 -4.69 10.26
N VAL A 30 -16.54 -4.22 11.40
CA VAL A 30 -16.46 -2.79 11.70
C VAL A 30 -15.39 -2.16 10.83
N ARG A 31 -15.73 -1.04 10.20
CA ARG A 31 -14.78 -0.28 9.38
C ARG A 31 -13.74 0.39 10.27
N ASP A 32 -12.45 0.17 9.98
CA ASP A 32 -11.35 0.74 10.75
C ASP A 32 -10.23 1.33 9.89
N GLN A 33 -10.51 1.58 8.60
CA GLN A 33 -9.51 2.07 7.67
C GLN A 33 -8.96 3.44 8.11
N ARG A 34 -7.62 3.55 8.18
CA ARG A 34 -6.93 4.79 8.55
C ARG A 34 -5.69 4.96 7.67
N SER A 35 -5.47 6.18 7.21
CA SER A 35 -4.24 6.51 6.45
C SER A 35 -3.00 6.27 7.31
N LEU A 36 -1.94 5.81 6.66
CA LEU A 36 -0.62 5.66 7.26
C LEU A 36 0.41 6.07 6.22
N CYS A 37 1.04 7.20 6.44
CA CYS A 37 2.06 7.73 5.54
C CYS A 37 3.31 8.06 6.31
N VAL A 38 4.46 7.92 5.64
CA VAL A 38 5.76 8.29 6.21
C VAL A 38 6.47 9.15 5.17
N PHE A 39 6.87 10.36 5.55
CA PHE A 39 7.53 11.29 4.64
C PHE A 39 8.90 11.66 5.16
N ALA A 40 9.90 11.66 4.28
CA ALA A 40 11.26 12.09 4.59
C ALA A 40 11.56 13.39 3.86
N ARG A 41 12.08 14.38 4.59
CA ARG A 41 12.44 15.68 4.03
C ARG A 41 13.88 16.00 4.36
N ASP A 42 14.53 16.79 3.50
CA ASP A 42 15.89 17.26 3.77
C ASP A 42 15.88 18.47 4.71
N GLY A 43 17.08 19.04 4.97
CA GLY A 43 17.21 20.21 5.84
C GLY A 43 16.48 21.46 5.36
N ASN A 44 16.11 21.51 4.09
CA ASN A 44 15.37 22.62 3.48
C ASN A 44 13.86 22.33 3.38
N GLY A 45 13.40 21.22 3.93
CA GLY A 45 11.99 20.86 3.91
C GLY A 45 11.52 20.20 2.60
N ILE A 46 12.44 19.87 1.70
CA ILE A 46 12.11 19.25 0.40
C ILE A 46 11.95 17.76 0.60
N MET A 47 10.86 17.20 0.07
CA MET A 47 10.59 15.79 0.20
C MET A 47 11.58 14.97 -0.64
N ILE A 48 12.29 14.05 0.02
CA ILE A 48 13.30 13.20 -0.59
C ILE A 48 12.89 11.74 -0.64
N GLY A 49 11.78 11.39 0.01
CA GLY A 49 11.22 10.05 -0.03
C GLY A 49 9.89 10.01 0.69
N GLY A 50 9.12 8.99 0.43
CA GLY A 50 7.83 8.85 1.08
C GLY A 50 7.17 7.52 0.82
N LEU A 51 6.30 7.16 1.74
CA LEU A 51 5.46 5.98 1.67
C LEU A 51 4.04 6.42 1.92
N THR A 52 3.13 6.00 1.05
CA THR A 52 1.69 6.18 1.29
C THR A 52 1.05 4.82 1.46
N GLY A 53 0.12 4.76 2.39
CA GLY A 53 -0.58 3.53 2.67
C GLY A 53 -1.72 3.74 3.63
N ARG A 54 -2.16 2.65 4.20
CA ARG A 54 -3.26 2.65 5.17
C ARG A 54 -3.22 1.37 5.97
N THR A 55 -3.88 1.38 7.12
CA THR A 55 -4.19 0.16 7.86
C THR A 55 -5.67 -0.14 7.70
N ASN A 56 -5.98 -1.41 7.50
CA ASN A 56 -7.35 -1.85 7.26
C ASN A 56 -7.48 -3.32 7.66
N TRP A 57 -8.35 -3.58 8.63
CA TRP A 57 -8.65 -4.93 9.10
C TRP A 57 -7.40 -5.76 9.38
N GLN A 58 -6.51 -5.20 10.23
CA GLN A 58 -5.27 -5.83 10.66
C GLN A 58 -4.20 -6.00 9.57
N PHE A 59 -4.37 -5.30 8.45
CA PHE A 59 -3.37 -5.25 7.38
C PHE A 59 -2.79 -3.86 7.24
N LEU A 60 -1.47 -3.79 7.12
CA LEU A 60 -0.81 -2.63 6.53
C LEU A 60 -0.85 -2.80 5.02
N GLU A 61 -1.43 -1.84 4.32
CA GLU A 61 -1.45 -1.83 2.86
C GLU A 61 -0.52 -0.71 2.39
N VAL A 62 0.65 -1.08 1.86
CA VAL A 62 1.58 -0.11 1.29
C VAL A 62 1.15 0.13 -0.15
N LEU A 63 0.75 1.36 -0.46
CA LEU A 63 0.23 1.71 -1.77
C LEU A 63 1.32 2.25 -2.69
N PHE A 64 2.16 3.14 -2.19
CA PHE A 64 3.27 3.72 -2.96
C PHE A 64 4.48 3.95 -2.07
N LEU A 65 5.66 3.67 -2.63
CA LEU A 65 6.95 3.94 -1.97
C LEU A 65 7.87 4.59 -3.00
N TRP A 66 8.43 5.75 -2.64
CA TRP A 66 9.33 6.48 -3.52
C TRP A 66 10.49 7.06 -2.74
N VAL A 67 11.68 7.01 -3.34
CA VAL A 67 12.88 7.68 -2.82
C VAL A 67 13.50 8.43 -3.98
N HIS A 68 13.84 9.70 -3.74
CA HIS A 68 14.52 10.54 -4.73
C HIS A 68 15.81 9.84 -5.18
N GLU A 69 16.10 9.90 -6.47
CA GLU A 69 17.21 9.16 -7.07
C GLU A 69 18.56 9.46 -6.40
N GLN A 70 18.79 10.70 -5.94
CA GLN A 70 20.02 11.09 -5.24
C GLN A 70 20.10 10.52 -3.82
N HIS A 71 19.02 10.01 -3.28
CA HIS A 71 18.95 9.44 -1.92
C HIS A 71 18.76 7.93 -1.94
N ARG A 72 18.84 7.30 -3.10
CA ARG A 72 18.77 5.84 -3.23
C ARG A 72 20.06 5.21 -2.73
N LYS A 73 19.99 3.92 -2.33
CA LYS A 73 21.12 3.15 -1.78
C LYS A 73 21.66 3.71 -0.47
N THR A 74 20.84 4.51 0.24
CA THR A 74 21.19 5.08 1.54
C THR A 74 20.49 4.38 2.69
N GLY A 75 19.61 3.40 2.39
CA GLY A 75 18.79 2.74 3.39
C GLY A 75 17.51 3.51 3.72
N LEU A 76 17.21 4.62 3.02
CA LEU A 76 16.03 5.42 3.32
C LEU A 76 14.74 4.65 3.09
N ALA A 77 14.63 3.92 1.97
CA ALA A 77 13.43 3.13 1.69
C ALA A 77 13.16 2.09 2.79
N SER A 78 14.21 1.43 3.29
CA SER A 78 14.09 0.47 4.39
C SER A 78 13.61 1.14 5.68
N LYS A 79 14.08 2.36 5.94
CA LYS A 79 13.64 3.13 7.12
C LYS A 79 12.18 3.51 7.02
N LEU A 80 11.72 3.93 5.83
CA LEU A 80 10.32 4.27 5.61
C LEU A 80 9.43 3.05 5.85
N MET A 81 9.83 1.89 5.33
CA MET A 81 9.09 0.65 5.52
C MET A 81 9.07 0.24 6.99
N ALA A 82 10.20 0.32 7.68
CA ALA A 82 10.29 -0.06 9.09
C ALA A 82 9.39 0.83 9.96
N MET A 83 9.35 2.13 9.69
CA MET A 83 8.47 3.05 10.43
C MET A 83 7.00 2.74 10.19
N ALA A 84 6.63 2.46 8.94
CA ALA A 84 5.25 2.10 8.61
C ALA A 84 4.84 0.79 9.29
N GLU A 85 5.70 -0.23 9.26
CA GLU A 85 5.42 -1.51 9.91
C GLU A 85 5.31 -1.36 11.43
N SER A 86 6.18 -0.56 12.03
CA SER A 86 6.13 -0.31 13.48
C SER A 86 4.82 0.36 13.89
N GLU A 87 4.37 1.36 13.13
CA GLU A 87 3.10 2.03 13.40
C GLU A 87 1.92 1.07 13.19
N ALA A 88 1.98 0.25 12.16
CA ALA A 88 0.93 -0.75 11.89
C ALA A 88 0.79 -1.73 13.06
N ILE A 89 1.92 -2.19 13.59
CA ILE A 89 1.92 -3.08 14.76
C ILE A 89 1.26 -2.39 15.96
N LYS A 90 1.56 -1.11 16.19
CA LYS A 90 0.93 -0.34 17.27
C LYS A 90 -0.59 -0.25 17.09
N ARG A 91 -1.06 -0.23 15.85
CA ARG A 91 -2.49 -0.22 15.52
C ARG A 91 -3.13 -1.61 15.59
N GLY A 92 -2.37 -2.66 15.93
CA GLY A 92 -2.87 -4.02 16.03
C GLY A 92 -2.80 -4.82 14.74
N CYS A 93 -2.10 -4.33 13.73
CA CYS A 93 -1.96 -5.05 12.46
C CYS A 93 -1.05 -6.27 12.63
N LYS A 94 -1.45 -7.38 12.06
CA LYS A 94 -0.70 -8.64 12.07
C LYS A 94 -0.07 -8.97 10.73
N ASN A 95 -0.40 -8.21 9.70
CA ASN A 95 0.00 -8.49 8.32
C ASN A 95 0.34 -7.20 7.60
N ALA A 96 1.19 -7.32 6.59
CA ALA A 96 1.43 -6.26 5.62
C ALA A 96 1.32 -6.84 4.22
N ARG A 97 0.77 -6.06 3.30
CA ARG A 97 0.70 -6.45 1.89
C ARG A 97 1.06 -5.27 0.99
N LEU A 98 1.59 -5.62 -0.15
CA LEU A 98 1.85 -4.64 -1.21
C LEU A 98 1.92 -5.38 -2.54
N ASP A 99 1.97 -4.62 -3.61
CA ASP A 99 2.27 -5.19 -4.92
C ASP A 99 3.34 -4.34 -5.61
N THR A 100 4.05 -4.97 -6.53
CA THR A 100 5.13 -4.34 -7.26
C THR A 100 5.24 -4.96 -8.65
N PHE A 101 5.61 -4.16 -9.62
CA PHE A 101 5.82 -4.65 -10.98
C PHE A 101 7.23 -5.19 -11.15
N SER A 102 7.43 -6.07 -12.14
CA SER A 102 8.71 -6.68 -12.45
C SER A 102 9.83 -5.68 -12.74
N PHE A 103 9.48 -4.46 -13.19
CA PHE A 103 10.45 -3.40 -13.45
C PHE A 103 10.73 -2.50 -12.24
N GLN A 104 10.13 -2.81 -11.08
CA GLN A 104 10.31 -2.04 -9.84
C GLN A 104 11.26 -2.77 -8.88
N ALA A 105 10.80 -3.13 -7.68
CA ALA A 105 11.70 -3.47 -6.58
C ALA A 105 11.35 -4.78 -5.87
N LEU A 106 11.00 -5.82 -6.63
CA LEU A 106 10.63 -7.11 -6.03
C LEU A 106 11.70 -7.61 -5.04
N GLY A 107 12.96 -7.60 -5.44
CA GLY A 107 14.07 -8.08 -4.60
C GLY A 107 14.23 -7.28 -3.31
N PHE A 108 13.98 -5.98 -3.35
CA PHE A 108 14.03 -5.12 -2.18
C PHE A 108 13.03 -5.58 -1.12
N TYR A 109 11.79 -5.81 -1.54
CA TYR A 109 10.75 -6.24 -0.60
C TYR A 109 11.00 -7.65 -0.07
N GLN A 110 11.53 -8.54 -0.91
CA GLN A 110 11.87 -9.90 -0.46
C GLN A 110 12.94 -9.87 0.63
N LYS A 111 13.91 -8.96 0.54
CA LYS A 111 14.93 -8.80 1.59
C LYS A 111 14.34 -8.28 2.89
N LEU A 112 13.21 -7.58 2.83
CA LEU A 112 12.51 -7.10 4.03
C LEU A 112 11.58 -8.16 4.63
N GLY A 113 11.52 -9.34 4.05
CA GLY A 113 10.72 -10.44 4.56
C GLY A 113 9.37 -10.63 3.88
N TYR A 114 9.11 -9.89 2.79
CA TYR A 114 7.89 -10.07 2.02
C TYR A 114 8.02 -11.30 1.13
N GLN A 115 6.96 -12.08 1.08
CA GLN A 115 6.90 -13.29 0.25
C GLN A 115 5.81 -13.13 -0.79
N GLU A 116 6.07 -13.60 -2.01
CA GLU A 116 5.10 -13.54 -3.09
C GLU A 116 3.97 -14.53 -2.82
N VAL A 117 2.74 -14.03 -2.90
CA VAL A 117 1.53 -14.85 -2.75
C VAL A 117 0.82 -15.06 -4.09
N GLY A 118 1.27 -14.39 -5.13
CA GLY A 118 0.73 -14.54 -6.47
C GLY A 118 1.29 -13.51 -7.41
N HIS A 119 1.03 -13.69 -8.71
CA HIS A 119 1.43 -12.72 -9.71
C HIS A 119 0.52 -12.79 -10.93
N LEU A 120 0.46 -11.70 -11.68
CA LEU A 120 -0.31 -11.59 -12.92
C LEU A 120 0.60 -11.04 -14.02
N PRO A 121 0.85 -11.82 -15.06
CA PRO A 121 1.60 -11.33 -16.22
C PRO A 121 0.70 -10.54 -17.17
N GLY A 122 1.31 -9.83 -18.10
CA GLY A 122 0.58 -9.19 -19.20
C GLY A 122 0.27 -7.72 -19.03
N PHE A 123 0.74 -7.08 -17.95
CA PHE A 123 0.58 -5.64 -17.80
C PHE A 123 1.43 -4.93 -18.86
N GLY A 124 0.78 -4.09 -19.68
CA GLY A 124 1.47 -3.46 -20.81
C GLY A 124 2.01 -4.47 -21.82
N GLY A 125 1.51 -5.71 -21.81
CA GLY A 125 1.90 -6.79 -22.70
C GLY A 125 3.11 -7.59 -22.27
N GLN A 126 3.98 -7.06 -21.39
CA GLN A 126 5.26 -7.71 -21.09
C GLN A 126 5.69 -7.65 -19.61
N HIS A 127 4.91 -7.00 -18.75
CA HIS A 127 5.30 -6.83 -17.34
C HIS A 127 4.42 -7.66 -16.43
N THR A 128 5.01 -8.15 -15.34
CA THR A 128 4.31 -8.95 -14.34
C THR A 128 4.08 -8.10 -13.09
N ARG A 129 2.90 -8.21 -12.50
CA ARG A 129 2.58 -7.61 -11.22
C ARG A 129 2.63 -8.69 -10.16
N HIS A 130 3.47 -8.49 -9.14
CA HIS A 130 3.68 -9.42 -8.05
C HIS A 130 2.97 -8.93 -6.80
N PHE A 131 2.26 -9.83 -6.13
CA PHE A 131 1.52 -9.53 -4.90
C PHE A 131 2.28 -10.17 -3.74
N LEU A 132 2.62 -9.37 -2.73
CA LEU A 132 3.49 -9.76 -1.64
C LEU A 132 2.82 -9.62 -0.29
N HIS A 133 3.23 -10.48 0.64
CA HIS A 133 2.71 -10.50 2.01
C HIS A 133 3.86 -10.68 3.00
N LYS A 134 3.73 -10.04 4.16
CA LYS A 134 4.63 -10.23 5.29
C LYS A 134 3.81 -10.34 6.56
N SER A 135 4.13 -11.34 7.40
CA SER A 135 3.56 -11.41 8.74
C SER A 135 4.27 -10.40 9.63
N LEU A 136 3.51 -9.55 10.30
CA LEU A 136 4.02 -8.59 11.28
C LEU A 136 3.97 -9.15 12.69
N CYS A 137 3.31 -10.27 12.88
CA CYS A 137 3.27 -10.95 14.14
C CYS A 137 4.62 -11.62 14.36
N THR A 138 5.44 -11.07 15.23
CA THR A 138 6.63 -11.75 15.70
C THR A 138 6.17 -12.81 16.69
N GLY A 139 5.61 -13.89 16.23
CA GLY A 139 5.02 -14.94 17.04
C GLY A 139 5.81 -15.34 18.26
N ALA A 140 5.75 -14.51 19.22
CA ALA A 140 6.32 -14.86 20.51
C ALA A 140 5.42 -15.85 21.19
#